data_f00b83bfafcb4ffe2435371b95f0c697
#
_entry.id   f00b83bfafcb4ffe2435371b95f0c697
#
_cell.length_a   1.000
_cell.length_b   1.000
_cell.length_c   1.000
_cell.angle_alpha   90.00
_cell.angle_beta   90.00
_cell.angle_gamma   90.00
#
_symmetry.space_group_name_H-M   'P 1'
#
loop_
_entity.id
_entity.type
_entity.pdbx_description
1 polymer ?
#
loop_
_entity_poly.entity_id
_entity_poly.type
_entity_poly.pdbx_seq_one_letter_code
_entity_poly.pdbx_strand_id
1 'polypeptide(L)'
;MFTANTQVRVRYAETDQMGYVYYGNYAMYFEVARVEALRQIGYSYRNMEENGVMMPVLEHYSRYFKPGKYDELLTIKVEIQKMPSVKVRFDYSIYNEAEELIHQGHTILTFIKKESHRPCRPPQDLVDLLEAYF
;
A
#
# COMPACT_ATOMS: atom_id res chain seq x y z
N MET A 1 -12.44 7.15 -8.21
CA MET A 1 -11.15 6.53 -7.90
C MET A 1 -10.45 7.29 -6.79
N PHE A 2 -9.89 6.59 -5.82
CA PHE A 2 -9.10 7.20 -4.75
C PHE A 2 -7.62 7.15 -5.10
N THR A 3 -6.91 8.25 -4.90
CA THR A 3 -5.47 8.37 -5.19
C THR A 3 -4.79 9.12 -4.06
N ALA A 4 -3.62 8.65 -3.65
CA ALA A 4 -2.80 9.32 -2.66
C ALA A 4 -1.32 9.09 -2.96
N ASN A 5 -0.48 10.01 -2.50
CA ASN A 5 0.97 9.90 -2.64
C ASN A 5 1.62 9.88 -1.25
N THR A 6 2.69 9.14 -1.13
CA THR A 6 3.56 9.19 0.04
C THR A 6 5.00 9.05 -0.40
N GLN A 7 5.93 9.36 0.47
CA GLN A 7 7.36 9.28 0.17
C GLN A 7 8.06 8.37 1.17
N VAL A 8 9.04 7.63 0.68
CA VAL A 8 9.94 6.84 1.53
C VAL A 8 11.38 7.12 1.15
N ARG A 9 12.24 7.27 2.15
CA ARG A 9 13.68 7.37 1.96
C ARG A 9 14.24 5.96 1.98
N VAL A 10 14.99 5.57 0.95
CA VAL A 10 15.68 4.28 0.92
C VAL A 10 16.80 4.29 1.96
N ARG A 11 16.72 3.40 2.96
CA ARG A 11 17.70 3.29 4.02
C ARG A 11 18.77 2.25 3.67
N TYR A 12 19.91 2.38 4.28
CA TYR A 12 21.04 1.46 4.06
C TYR A 12 20.63 -0.01 4.24
N ALA A 13 19.88 -0.30 5.30
CA ALA A 13 19.43 -1.66 5.60
C ALA A 13 18.48 -2.25 4.56
N GLU A 14 17.96 -1.44 3.65
CA GLU A 14 17.00 -1.86 2.62
C GLU A 14 17.66 -2.15 1.29
N THR A 15 18.99 -2.02 1.21
CA THR A 15 19.73 -2.19 -0.04
C THR A 15 20.50 -3.50 -0.08
N ASP A 16 20.81 -3.94 -1.28
CA ASP A 16 21.67 -5.09 -1.54
C ASP A 16 23.12 -4.63 -1.79
N GLN A 17 24.01 -5.56 -2.16
CA GLN A 17 25.41 -5.25 -2.42
C GLN A 17 25.64 -4.26 -3.57
N MET A 18 24.67 -4.13 -4.48
CA MET A 18 24.74 -3.19 -5.60
C MET A 18 24.31 -1.77 -5.21
N GLY A 19 23.89 -1.57 -3.97
CA GLY A 19 23.33 -0.30 -3.52
C GLY A 19 21.89 -0.07 -3.99
N TYR A 20 21.25 -1.10 -4.53
CA TYR A 20 19.87 -1.08 -5.00
C TYR A 20 18.95 -1.56 -3.89
N VAL A 21 17.71 -1.06 -3.88
CA VAL A 21 16.68 -1.62 -3.01
C VAL A 21 16.58 -3.12 -3.26
N TYR A 22 16.75 -3.92 -2.20
CA TYR A 22 16.57 -5.37 -2.30
C TYR A 22 15.14 -5.65 -2.76
N TYR A 23 14.98 -6.52 -3.76
CA TYR A 23 13.71 -6.69 -4.45
C TYR A 23 12.54 -7.03 -3.52
N GLY A 24 12.78 -7.72 -2.43
CA GLY A 24 11.74 -8.09 -1.47
C GLY A 24 11.23 -6.91 -0.63
N ASN A 25 11.96 -5.80 -0.58
CA ASN A 25 11.57 -4.65 0.23
C ASN A 25 10.45 -3.81 -0.39
N TYR A 26 10.13 -4.00 -1.65
CA TYR A 26 9.01 -3.28 -2.27
C TYR A 26 7.67 -3.64 -1.65
N ALA A 27 7.52 -4.84 -1.13
CA ALA A 27 6.32 -5.22 -0.38
C ALA A 27 6.14 -4.33 0.86
N MET A 28 7.23 -4.01 1.54
CA MET A 28 7.23 -3.09 2.69
C MET A 28 6.88 -1.67 2.27
N TYR A 29 7.41 -1.19 1.16
CA TYR A 29 7.08 0.14 0.63
C TYR A 29 5.61 0.24 0.26
N PHE A 30 5.05 -0.81 -0.32
CA PHE A 30 3.62 -0.87 -0.62
C PHE A 30 2.79 -0.79 0.67
N GLU A 31 3.20 -1.48 1.71
CA GLU A 31 2.52 -1.43 3.01
C GLU A 31 2.52 -0.01 3.58
N VAL A 32 3.69 0.62 3.64
CA VAL A 32 3.79 2.01 4.10
C VAL A 32 2.86 2.92 3.30
N ALA A 33 2.86 2.76 1.98
CA ALA A 33 2.08 3.61 1.10
C ALA A 33 0.57 3.47 1.31
N ARG A 34 0.06 2.22 1.42
CA ARG A 34 -1.38 2.04 1.61
C ARG A 34 -1.84 2.47 3.01
N VAL A 35 -1.03 2.24 4.03
CA VAL A 35 -1.35 2.68 5.39
C VAL A 35 -1.41 4.21 5.45
N GLU A 36 -0.41 4.89 4.88
CA GLU A 36 -0.38 6.36 4.84
C GLU A 36 -1.49 6.93 3.97
N ALA A 37 -1.83 6.28 2.86
CA ALA A 37 -2.93 6.70 1.99
C ALA A 37 -4.26 6.75 2.77
N LEU A 38 -4.55 5.72 3.54
CA LEU A 38 -5.77 5.68 4.36
C LEU A 38 -5.70 6.67 5.52
N ARG A 39 -4.51 6.85 6.12
CA ARG A 39 -4.32 7.83 7.18
C ARG A 39 -4.61 9.25 6.71
N GLN A 40 -4.25 9.58 5.46
CA GLN A 40 -4.52 10.90 4.89
C GLN A 40 -6.00 11.25 4.82
N ILE A 41 -6.87 10.26 4.74
CA ILE A 41 -8.33 10.48 4.78
C ILE A 41 -8.93 10.25 6.17
N GLY A 42 -8.09 10.11 7.17
CA GLY A 42 -8.54 9.97 8.56
C GLY A 42 -8.81 8.54 9.01
N TYR A 43 -8.37 7.54 8.24
CA TYR A 43 -8.59 6.14 8.60
C TYR A 43 -7.33 5.52 9.19
N SER A 44 -7.49 4.78 10.30
CA SER A 44 -6.39 4.12 10.99
C SER A 44 -6.51 2.60 10.90
N TYR A 45 -5.51 1.97 10.28
CA TYR A 45 -5.35 0.52 10.28
C TYR A 45 -5.34 -0.05 11.69
N ARG A 46 -4.61 0.63 12.58
CA ARG A 46 -4.50 0.21 13.98
C ARG A 46 -5.86 0.16 14.66
N ASN A 47 -6.68 1.19 14.46
CA ASN A 47 -8.03 1.22 15.03
C ASN A 47 -8.92 0.12 14.45
N MET A 48 -8.80 -0.15 13.16
CA MET A 48 -9.53 -1.24 12.53
C MET A 48 -9.19 -2.58 13.18
N GLU A 49 -7.89 -2.85 13.39
CA GLU A 49 -7.44 -4.09 14.04
C GLU A 49 -7.89 -4.18 15.49
N GLU A 50 -7.85 -3.08 16.22
CA GLU A 50 -8.36 -2.99 17.59
C GLU A 50 -9.87 -3.24 17.66
N ASN A 51 -10.59 -2.91 16.59
CA ASN A 51 -12.04 -3.16 16.47
C ASN A 51 -12.36 -4.53 15.85
N GLY A 52 -11.36 -5.40 15.72
CA GLY A 52 -11.58 -6.79 15.38
C GLY A 52 -11.64 -7.12 13.89
N VAL A 53 -11.16 -6.23 13.02
CA VAL A 53 -11.07 -6.47 11.58
C VAL A 53 -9.60 -6.39 11.14
N MET A 54 -9.17 -7.37 10.35
CA MET A 54 -7.81 -7.41 9.80
C MET A 54 -7.87 -7.44 8.28
N MET A 55 -6.76 -7.04 7.65
CA MET A 55 -6.61 -7.03 6.18
C MET A 55 -5.37 -7.79 5.75
N PRO A 56 -5.41 -9.13 5.73
CA PRO A 56 -4.28 -9.90 5.22
C PRO A 56 -4.14 -9.77 3.70
N VAL A 57 -2.90 -9.86 3.24
CA VAL A 57 -2.59 -9.83 1.81
C VAL A 57 -2.86 -11.20 1.22
N LEU A 58 -3.65 -11.24 0.15
CA LEU A 58 -3.91 -12.44 -0.64
C LEU A 58 -2.99 -12.57 -1.82
N GLU A 59 -2.59 -11.44 -2.42
CA GLU A 59 -1.83 -11.42 -3.65
C GLU A 59 -0.93 -10.20 -3.67
N HIS A 60 0.29 -10.40 -4.15
CA HIS A 60 1.26 -9.33 -4.33
C HIS A 60 1.89 -9.51 -5.71
N TYR A 61 1.91 -8.43 -6.49
CA TYR A 61 2.57 -8.39 -7.80
C TYR A 61 3.51 -7.20 -7.83
N SER A 62 4.71 -7.43 -8.36
CA SER A 62 5.72 -6.39 -8.53
C SER A 62 6.37 -6.50 -9.90
N ARG A 63 6.58 -5.37 -10.54
CA ARG A 63 7.30 -5.26 -11.79
C ARG A 63 8.40 -4.20 -11.67
N TYR A 64 9.62 -4.58 -11.99
CA TYR A 64 10.83 -3.80 -11.79
C TYR A 64 11.29 -3.21 -13.12
N PHE A 65 11.31 -1.87 -13.24
CA PHE A 65 11.78 -1.20 -14.46
C PHE A 65 13.18 -0.66 -14.29
N LYS A 66 13.44 -0.01 -13.14
CA LYS A 66 14.73 0.57 -12.78
C LYS A 66 14.98 0.37 -11.30
N PRO A 67 16.24 0.29 -10.85
CA PRO A 67 16.51 0.13 -9.43
C PRO A 67 16.25 1.41 -8.65
N GLY A 68 15.65 1.29 -7.48
CA GLY A 68 15.72 2.30 -6.45
C GLY A 68 17.09 2.19 -5.78
N LYS A 69 17.69 3.30 -5.38
CA LYS A 69 19.05 3.32 -4.85
C LYS A 69 19.10 3.86 -3.44
N TYR A 70 20.17 3.51 -2.73
CA TYR A 70 20.42 4.02 -1.40
C TYR A 70 20.25 5.54 -1.32
N ASP A 71 19.58 5.98 -0.27
CA ASP A 71 19.35 7.39 0.06
C ASP A 71 18.44 8.17 -0.90
N GLU A 72 17.88 7.53 -1.91
CA GLU A 72 16.88 8.17 -2.76
C GLU A 72 15.56 8.36 -2.00
N LEU A 73 14.88 9.47 -2.26
CA LEU A 73 13.53 9.72 -1.80
C LEU A 73 12.57 9.25 -2.89
N LEU A 74 11.91 8.13 -2.65
CA LEU A 74 10.97 7.56 -3.61
C LEU A 74 9.56 8.07 -3.33
N THR A 75 8.83 8.39 -4.38
CA THR A 75 7.42 8.78 -4.30
C THR A 75 6.56 7.60 -4.74
N ILE A 76 5.63 7.20 -3.91
CA ILE A 76 4.73 6.08 -4.19
C ILE A 76 3.32 6.64 -4.36
N LYS A 77 2.77 6.44 -5.55
CA LYS A 77 1.37 6.75 -5.86
C LYS A 77 0.54 5.51 -5.59
N VAL A 78 -0.48 5.65 -4.77
CA VAL A 78 -1.43 4.58 -4.44
C VAL A 78 -2.77 4.91 -5.07
N GLU A 79 -3.39 3.91 -5.70
CA GLU A 79 -4.72 4.05 -6.28
C GLU A 79 -5.63 2.93 -5.82
N ILE A 80 -6.86 3.27 -5.49
CA ILE A 80 -7.96 2.32 -5.34
C ILE A 80 -8.94 2.64 -6.45
N GLN A 81 -9.03 1.76 -7.44
CA GLN A 81 -9.82 2.03 -8.64
C GLN A 81 -11.30 1.69 -8.48
N LYS A 82 -11.61 0.74 -7.62
CA LYS A 82 -12.98 0.30 -7.35
C LYS A 82 -13.26 0.35 -5.85
N MET A 83 -14.47 0.74 -5.50
CA MET A 83 -14.91 0.72 -4.11
C MET A 83 -14.63 -0.66 -3.49
N PRO A 84 -13.97 -0.73 -2.31
CA PRO A 84 -13.74 -2.00 -1.65
C PRO A 84 -15.02 -2.75 -1.32
N SER A 85 -14.95 -4.06 -1.43
CA SER A 85 -15.98 -4.99 -0.95
C SER A 85 -15.32 -5.93 0.05
N VAL A 86 -15.58 -7.22 0.01
CA VAL A 86 -14.84 -8.19 0.84
C VAL A 86 -13.35 -8.13 0.55
N LYS A 87 -12.98 -7.77 -0.68
CA LYS A 87 -11.60 -7.54 -1.09
C LYS A 87 -11.37 -6.09 -1.45
N VAL A 88 -10.11 -5.66 -1.33
CA VAL A 88 -9.65 -4.36 -1.80
C VAL A 88 -8.36 -4.55 -2.58
N ARG A 89 -8.28 -3.87 -3.72
CA ARG A 89 -7.06 -3.83 -4.53
C ARG A 89 -6.44 -2.45 -4.46
N PHE A 90 -5.15 -2.43 -4.14
CA PHE A 90 -4.33 -1.22 -4.22
C PHE A 90 -3.36 -1.37 -5.39
N ASP A 91 -3.31 -0.36 -6.23
CA ASP A 91 -2.32 -0.26 -7.30
C ASP A 91 -1.25 0.75 -6.89
N TYR A 92 0.01 0.45 -7.19
CA TYR A 92 1.15 1.28 -6.78
C TYR A 92 2.01 1.62 -7.98
N SER A 93 2.48 2.86 -8.01
CA SER A 93 3.50 3.31 -8.96
C SER A 93 4.57 4.06 -8.17
N ILE A 94 5.82 3.67 -8.34
CA ILE A 94 6.94 4.26 -7.60
C ILE A 94 7.83 5.04 -8.56
N TYR A 95 8.14 6.27 -8.16
CA TYR A 95 8.98 7.18 -8.93
C TYR A 95 10.21 7.56 -8.12
N ASN A 96 11.35 7.70 -8.80
CA ASN A 96 12.58 8.19 -8.18
C ASN A 96 12.62 9.73 -8.14
N GLU A 97 13.72 10.30 -7.65
CA GLU A 97 13.87 11.76 -7.54
C GLU A 97 13.92 12.46 -8.91
N ALA A 98 14.28 11.74 -9.97
CA ALA A 98 14.24 12.23 -11.34
C ALA A 98 12.84 12.10 -11.98
N GLU A 99 11.83 11.71 -11.18
CA GLU A 99 10.45 11.50 -11.63
C GLU A 99 10.30 10.40 -12.66
N GLU A 100 11.25 9.46 -12.69
CA GLU A 100 11.16 8.28 -13.54
C GLU A 100 10.33 7.20 -12.85
N LEU A 101 9.46 6.53 -13.61
CA LEU A 101 8.72 5.37 -13.11
C LEU A 101 9.71 4.20 -12.98
N ILE A 102 9.95 3.76 -11.76
CA ILE A 102 10.92 2.67 -11.50
C ILE A 102 10.27 1.34 -11.15
N HIS A 103 9.02 1.36 -10.70
CA HIS A 103 8.37 0.16 -10.19
C HIS A 103 6.86 0.30 -10.26
N GLN A 104 6.17 -0.79 -10.59
CA GLN A 104 4.71 -0.86 -10.51
C GLN A 104 4.30 -2.18 -9.89
N GLY A 105 3.16 -2.18 -9.23
CA GLY A 105 2.61 -3.41 -8.70
C GLY A 105 1.22 -3.23 -8.15
N HIS A 106 0.70 -4.28 -7.57
CA HIS A 106 -0.56 -4.23 -6.86
C HIS A 106 -0.57 -5.22 -5.71
N THR A 107 -1.44 -4.96 -4.76
CA THR A 107 -1.79 -5.93 -3.72
C THR A 107 -3.30 -6.10 -3.68
N ILE A 108 -3.74 -7.31 -3.43
CA ILE A 108 -5.13 -7.61 -3.13
C ILE A 108 -5.18 -8.09 -1.69
N LEU A 109 -5.99 -7.42 -0.88
CA LEU A 109 -6.21 -7.78 0.51
C LEU A 109 -7.66 -8.15 0.70
N THR A 110 -7.95 -8.88 1.78
CA THR A 110 -9.33 -9.19 2.15
C THR A 110 -9.59 -8.70 3.57
N PHE A 111 -10.84 -8.33 3.84
CA PHE A 111 -11.26 -8.01 5.20
C PHE A 111 -11.69 -9.30 5.89
N ILE A 112 -11.14 -9.56 7.05
CA ILE A 112 -11.52 -10.73 7.87
C ILE A 112 -11.80 -10.30 9.30
N LYS A 113 -12.66 -11.05 9.96
CA LYS A 113 -12.89 -10.89 11.40
C LYS A 113 -11.72 -11.52 12.13
N LYS A 114 -11.12 -10.79 13.06
CA LYS A 114 -9.97 -11.25 13.85
C LYS A 114 -10.27 -12.54 14.61
N GLU A 115 -11.46 -12.63 15.19
CA GLU A 115 -11.86 -13.79 16.01
C GLU A 115 -12.02 -15.07 15.21
N SER A 116 -12.80 -15.00 14.13
CA SER A 116 -13.20 -16.18 13.35
C SER A 116 -12.33 -16.44 12.14
N HIS A 117 -11.53 -15.44 11.72
CA HIS A 117 -10.78 -15.43 10.47
C HIS A 117 -11.67 -15.57 9.23
N ARG A 118 -12.95 -15.26 9.35
CA ARG A 118 -13.89 -15.31 8.23
C ARG A 118 -13.91 -13.99 7.46
N PRO A 119 -14.05 -14.04 6.14
CA PRO A 119 -14.23 -12.82 5.35
C PRO A 119 -15.43 -12.02 5.83
N CYS A 120 -15.29 -10.71 5.78
CA CYS A 120 -16.36 -9.78 6.15
C CYS A 120 -16.34 -8.57 5.22
N ARG A 121 -17.38 -7.75 5.31
CA ARG A 121 -17.43 -6.49 4.58
C ARG A 121 -16.43 -5.49 5.19
N PRO A 122 -15.97 -4.51 4.40
CA PRO A 122 -15.14 -3.44 4.95
C PRO A 122 -15.88 -2.71 6.07
N PRO A 123 -15.17 -2.20 7.07
CA PRO A 123 -15.79 -1.38 8.11
C PRO A 123 -16.57 -0.21 7.51
N GLN A 124 -17.72 0.11 8.10
CA GLN A 124 -18.60 1.15 7.55
C GLN A 124 -17.94 2.53 7.56
N ASP A 125 -17.11 2.82 8.58
CA ASP A 125 -16.37 4.08 8.65
C ASP A 125 -15.39 4.24 7.49
N LEU A 126 -14.74 3.16 7.05
CA LEU A 126 -13.88 3.19 5.88
C LEU A 126 -14.69 3.44 4.60
N VAL A 127 -15.82 2.74 4.47
CA VAL A 127 -16.72 2.93 3.32
C VAL A 127 -17.17 4.38 3.25
N ASP A 128 -17.58 4.95 4.37
CA ASP A 128 -18.04 6.34 4.44
C ASP A 128 -16.96 7.33 4.01
N LEU A 129 -15.71 7.10 4.42
CA LEU A 129 -14.58 7.96 4.03
C LEU A 129 -14.25 7.84 2.54
N LEU A 130 -14.41 6.67 1.96
CA LEU A 130 -14.08 6.43 0.56
C LEU A 130 -15.18 6.83 -0.42
N GLU A 131 -16.42 6.94 0.03
CA GLU A 131 -17.56 7.25 -0.86
C GLU A 131 -17.38 8.52 -1.68
N ALA A 132 -16.70 9.53 -1.13
CA ALA A 132 -16.46 10.80 -1.82
C ALA A 132 -15.63 10.65 -3.11
N TYR A 133 -14.93 9.52 -3.27
CA TYR A 133 -14.03 9.28 -4.39
C TYR A 133 -14.60 8.35 -5.46
N PHE A 134 -15.80 7.85 -5.24
CA PHE A 134 -16.45 6.89 -6.14
C PHE A 134 -17.92 7.30 -6.51
#